data_686f4e7fb2c5cca2506982df7a5ca751
#
_entry.id   686f4e7fb2c5cca2506982df7a5ca751
#
_cell.length_a   1.000
_cell.length_b   1.000
_cell.length_c   1.000
_cell.angle_alpha   90.00
_cell.angle_beta   90.00
_cell.angle_gamma   90.00
#
_symmetry.space_group_name_H-M   'P 1'
#
loop_
_entity.id
_entity.type
_entity.pdbx_description
1 polymer ?
#
loop_
_entity_poly.entity_id
_entity_poly.type
_entity_poly.pdbx_seq_one_letter_code
_entity_poly.pdbx_strand_id
1 'polypeptide(L)'
;MVKMKAARWYGAKDVRIEEVDVPEVKPHQVKIAVKFTGICGTDLHEYLDGPIFIPTETEHIYSGQKVPVTLGHEFAGEIVEVGSAVTRVKVGDRVTVEPILAKHNLVGDYNLDPI
;
A
#
# COMPACT_ATOMS: atom_id res chain seq x y z
N MET A 1 18.18 2.77 -11.58
CA MET A 1 17.11 2.20 -10.74
C MET A 1 15.90 1.94 -11.60
N VAL A 2 15.24 0.83 -11.36
CA VAL A 2 14.01 0.47 -12.08
C VAL A 2 12.88 1.38 -11.62
N LYS A 3 12.12 1.90 -12.57
CA LYS A 3 10.98 2.78 -12.32
C LYS A 3 9.66 2.08 -12.64
N MET A 4 8.61 2.53 -11.99
CA MET A 4 7.24 2.11 -12.24
C MET A 4 6.30 3.31 -12.19
N LYS A 5 5.14 3.21 -12.83
CA LYS A 5 4.10 4.23 -12.73
C LYS A 5 3.29 4.05 -11.45
N ALA A 6 2.96 5.14 -10.81
CA ALA A 6 2.14 5.15 -9.61
C ALA A 6 1.16 6.33 -9.63
N ALA A 7 -0.05 6.09 -9.12
CA ALA A 7 -1.02 7.14 -8.88
C ALA A 7 -0.76 7.76 -7.51
N ARG A 8 -0.27 8.99 -7.49
CA ARG A 8 0.20 9.68 -6.29
C ARG A 8 -0.79 10.76 -5.87
N TRP A 9 -1.28 10.66 -4.64
CA TRP A 9 -2.17 11.66 -4.06
C TRP A 9 -1.35 12.78 -3.40
N TYR A 10 -1.59 14.01 -3.83
CA TYR A 10 -0.93 15.23 -3.33
C TYR A 10 -1.86 16.10 -2.49
N GLY A 11 -3.15 15.91 -2.62
CA GLY A 11 -4.18 16.69 -1.96
C GLY A 11 -5.55 16.40 -2.56
N ALA A 12 -6.59 17.03 -2.04
CA ALA A 12 -7.94 16.88 -2.58
C ALA A 12 -7.97 17.24 -4.07
N LYS A 13 -8.54 16.36 -4.87
CA LYS A 13 -8.66 16.47 -6.35
C LYS A 13 -7.32 16.56 -7.09
N ASP A 14 -6.24 16.15 -6.45
CA ASP A 14 -4.89 16.22 -7.02
C ASP A 14 -4.21 14.85 -6.93
N VAL A 15 -4.53 13.99 -7.89
CA VAL A 15 -3.86 12.70 -8.10
C VAL A 15 -3.09 12.76 -9.40
N ARG A 16 -1.80 12.41 -9.33
CA ARG A 16 -0.88 12.49 -10.47
C ARG A 16 -0.31 11.12 -10.78
N ILE A 17 -0.19 10.80 -12.07
CA ILE A 17 0.52 9.61 -12.52
C ILE A 17 1.99 9.98 -12.69
N GLU A 18 2.82 9.38 -11.86
CA GLU A 18 4.25 9.66 -11.83
C GLU A 18 5.09 8.41 -11.93
N GLU A 19 6.33 8.55 -12.34
CA GLU A 19 7.33 7.50 -12.23
C GLU A 19 7.96 7.54 -10.83
N VAL A 20 7.94 6.40 -10.15
CA VAL A 20 8.58 6.22 -8.85
C VAL A 20 9.54 5.03 -8.90
N ASP A 21 10.45 4.96 -7.95
CA ASP A 21 11.33 3.81 -7.83
C ASP A 21 10.53 2.56 -7.46
N VAL A 22 10.85 1.44 -8.08
CA VAL A 22 10.33 0.14 -7.65
C VAL A 22 10.91 -0.16 -6.27
N PRO A 23 10.06 -0.45 -5.27
CA PRO A 23 10.54 -0.67 -3.90
C PRO A 23 11.36 -1.94 -3.77
N GLU A 24 12.32 -1.93 -2.85
CA GLU A 24 13.10 -3.10 -2.49
C GLU A 24 12.34 -3.99 -1.51
N VAL A 25 12.58 -5.30 -1.60
CA VAL A 25 11.97 -6.29 -0.71
C VAL A 25 12.84 -6.46 0.53
N LYS A 26 12.23 -6.26 1.69
CA LYS A 26 12.85 -6.58 2.99
C LYS A 26 12.63 -8.05 3.36
N PRO A 27 13.37 -8.59 4.36
CA PRO A 27 13.33 -10.03 4.65
C PRO A 27 11.94 -10.64 4.87
N HIS A 28 11.00 -9.90 5.46
CA HIS A 28 9.63 -10.38 5.72
C HIS A 28 8.59 -9.90 4.71
N GLN A 29 9.04 -9.37 3.58
CA GLN A 29 8.15 -8.78 2.58
C GLN A 29 8.14 -9.60 1.29
N VAL A 30 7.11 -9.36 0.50
CA VAL A 30 7.00 -9.84 -0.88
C VAL A 30 6.78 -8.66 -1.82
N LYS A 31 7.21 -8.82 -3.06
CA LYS A 31 6.90 -7.89 -4.14
C LYS A 31 5.86 -8.52 -5.04
N ILE A 32 4.79 -7.78 -5.29
CA ILE A 32 3.68 -8.22 -6.11
C ILE A 32 3.63 -7.36 -7.37
N ALA A 33 3.65 -8.01 -8.54
CA ALA A 33 3.32 -7.34 -9.79
C ALA A 33 1.79 -7.23 -9.87
N VAL A 34 1.27 -6.02 -9.64
CA VAL A 34 -0.16 -5.77 -9.63
C VAL A 34 -0.74 -5.98 -11.03
N LYS A 35 -1.78 -6.79 -11.13
CA LYS A 35 -2.47 -7.08 -12.40
C LYS A 35 -3.79 -6.32 -12.51
N PHE A 36 -4.55 -6.25 -11.41
CA PHE A 36 -5.83 -5.55 -11.34
C PHE A 36 -5.92 -4.80 -10.02
N THR A 37 -6.45 -3.60 -10.07
CA THR A 37 -6.75 -2.81 -8.88
C THR A 37 -8.15 -2.24 -8.98
N GLY A 38 -8.88 -2.26 -7.87
CA GLY A 38 -10.19 -1.64 -7.73
C GLY A 38 -10.08 -0.26 -7.10
N ILE A 39 -11.14 0.52 -7.25
CA ILE A 39 -11.27 1.80 -6.56
C ILE A 39 -12.22 1.59 -5.38
N CYS A 40 -11.73 1.82 -4.17
CA CYS A 40 -12.54 1.79 -2.96
C CYS A 40 -13.22 3.14 -2.73
N GLY A 41 -14.34 3.14 -2.01
CA GLY A 41 -14.99 4.38 -1.59
C GLY A 41 -14.06 5.30 -0.79
N THR A 42 -13.12 4.74 -0.04
CA THR A 42 -12.12 5.54 0.70
C THR A 42 -11.17 6.29 -0.23
N ASP A 43 -10.79 5.73 -1.37
CA ASP A 43 -10.01 6.44 -2.40
C ASP A 43 -10.79 7.64 -2.94
N LEU A 44 -12.09 7.45 -3.20
CA LEU A 44 -12.94 8.52 -3.70
C LEU A 44 -13.10 9.64 -2.66
N HIS A 45 -13.30 9.29 -1.40
CA HIS A 45 -13.42 10.28 -0.32
C HIS A 45 -12.13 11.07 -0.11
N GLU A 46 -10.97 10.42 -0.15
CA GLU A 46 -9.69 11.12 -0.11
C GLU A 46 -9.52 12.07 -1.29
N TYR A 47 -9.94 11.63 -2.49
CA TYR A 47 -9.86 12.47 -3.68
C TYR A 47 -10.74 13.70 -3.60
N LEU A 48 -11.99 13.55 -3.15
CA LEU A 48 -12.96 14.65 -3.12
C LEU A 48 -12.74 15.61 -1.94
N ASP A 49 -12.49 15.07 -0.77
CA ASP A 49 -12.57 15.79 0.50
C ASP A 49 -11.32 15.62 1.39
N GLY A 50 -10.30 14.96 0.91
CA GLY A 50 -9.10 14.69 1.70
C GLY A 50 -8.31 15.94 2.12
N PRO A 51 -7.43 15.81 3.11
CA PRO A 51 -7.00 14.56 3.73
C PRO A 51 -8.00 14.03 4.77
N ILE A 52 -8.27 12.72 4.72
CA ILE A 52 -9.09 12.02 5.71
C ILE A 52 -8.20 11.03 6.48
N PHE A 53 -7.58 10.08 5.78
CA PHE A 53 -6.68 9.08 6.36
C PHE A 53 -5.20 9.34 6.03
N ILE A 54 -4.93 10.03 4.94
CA ILE A 54 -3.56 10.24 4.47
C ILE A 54 -2.85 11.24 5.39
N PRO A 55 -1.72 10.85 6.00
CA PRO A 55 -0.96 11.76 6.84
C PRO A 55 -0.29 12.84 6.01
N THR A 56 -0.47 14.09 6.41
CA THR A 56 0.04 15.26 5.68
C THR A 56 1.16 15.98 6.40
N GLU A 57 1.13 16.02 7.73
CA GLU A 57 2.11 16.77 8.54
C GLU A 57 3.14 15.88 9.18
N THR A 58 2.71 14.74 9.71
CA THR A 58 3.58 13.76 10.38
C THR A 58 3.50 12.42 9.65
N GLU A 59 4.59 11.67 9.69
CA GLU A 59 4.63 10.35 9.10
C GLU A 59 3.71 9.37 9.83
N HIS A 60 3.10 8.45 9.07
CA HIS A 60 2.29 7.39 9.63
C HIS A 60 3.14 6.47 10.52
N ILE A 61 2.63 6.14 11.70
CA ILE A 61 3.41 5.48 12.75
C ILE A 61 3.93 4.09 12.38
N TYR A 62 3.27 3.39 11.47
CA TYR A 62 3.70 2.05 11.05
C TYR A 62 4.41 2.04 9.69
N SER A 63 3.93 2.80 8.74
CA SER A 63 4.46 2.78 7.37
C SER A 63 5.54 3.83 7.11
N GLY A 64 5.62 4.86 7.95
CA GLY A 64 6.51 6.00 7.72
C GLY A 64 6.09 6.88 6.55
N GLN A 65 4.92 6.64 5.97
CA GLN A 65 4.43 7.38 4.81
C GLN A 65 3.76 8.68 5.21
N LYS A 66 3.88 9.67 4.36
CA LYS A 66 3.06 10.88 4.36
C LYS A 66 2.93 11.39 2.94
N VAL A 67 2.11 12.38 2.73
CA VAL A 67 1.88 12.97 1.41
C VAL A 67 3.21 13.33 0.69
N PRO A 68 3.40 13.00 -0.59
CA PRO A 68 2.47 12.29 -1.47
C PRO A 68 2.51 10.78 -1.25
N VAL A 69 1.35 10.11 -1.31
CA VAL A 69 1.27 8.65 -1.16
C VAL A 69 0.72 8.00 -2.42
N THR A 70 1.12 6.76 -2.66
CA THR A 70 0.57 5.95 -3.74
C THR A 70 -0.79 5.40 -3.31
N LEU A 71 -1.81 5.66 -4.12
CA LEU A 71 -3.15 5.12 -3.91
C LEU A 71 -3.27 3.68 -4.42
N GLY A 72 -4.29 2.99 -3.91
CA GLY A 72 -4.67 1.64 -4.31
C GLY A 72 -4.42 0.65 -3.18
N HIS A 73 -5.50 0.06 -2.66
CA HIS A 73 -5.43 -0.93 -1.58
C HIS A 73 -6.36 -2.12 -1.82
N GLU A 74 -7.02 -2.19 -2.97
CA GLU A 74 -7.86 -3.32 -3.40
C GLU A 74 -7.28 -3.88 -4.70
N PHE A 75 -6.30 -4.76 -4.59
CA PHE A 75 -5.61 -5.27 -5.77
C PHE A 75 -5.31 -6.75 -5.70
N ALA A 76 -5.08 -7.32 -6.86
CA ALA A 76 -4.59 -8.69 -7.02
C ALA A 76 -3.41 -8.69 -7.98
N GLY A 77 -2.51 -9.62 -7.79
CA GLY A 77 -1.34 -9.74 -8.63
C GLY A 77 -0.57 -11.03 -8.40
N GLU A 78 0.60 -11.07 -8.97
CA GLU A 78 1.51 -12.22 -8.90
C GLU A 78 2.76 -11.85 -8.11
N ILE A 79 3.17 -12.72 -7.20
CA ILE A 79 4.43 -12.54 -6.45
C ILE A 79 5.60 -12.73 -7.41
N VAL A 80 6.46 -11.71 -7.48
CA VAL A 80 7.65 -11.70 -8.34
C VAL A 80 8.95 -11.73 -7.56
N GLU A 81 8.90 -11.43 -6.26
CA GLU A 81 10.08 -11.51 -5.38
C GLU A 81 9.61 -11.76 -3.95
N VAL A 82 10.36 -12.57 -3.19
CA VAL A 82 10.11 -12.84 -1.77
C VAL A 82 11.36 -12.52 -0.95
N GLY A 83 11.15 -11.97 0.23
CA GLY A 83 12.22 -11.76 1.20
C GLY A 83 12.73 -13.06 1.80
N SER A 84 13.93 -13.02 2.34
CA SER A 84 14.64 -14.23 2.83
C SER A 84 13.95 -14.96 3.99
N ALA A 85 13.09 -14.27 4.74
CA ALA A 85 12.35 -14.87 5.87
C ALA A 85 10.93 -15.29 5.50
N VAL A 86 10.51 -15.12 4.26
CA VAL A 86 9.16 -15.49 3.79
C VAL A 86 9.10 -16.99 3.52
N THR A 87 8.12 -17.67 4.13
CA THR A 87 7.98 -19.13 4.03
C THR A 87 6.59 -19.60 3.57
N ARG A 88 5.57 -18.72 3.62
CA ARG A 88 4.17 -19.09 3.38
C ARG A 88 3.74 -18.97 1.93
N VAL A 89 4.47 -18.21 1.14
CA VAL A 89 4.19 -17.94 -0.28
C VAL A 89 5.50 -17.98 -1.05
N LYS A 90 5.40 -18.10 -2.38
CA LYS A 90 6.55 -18.18 -3.27
C LYS A 90 6.34 -17.36 -4.54
N VAL A 91 7.40 -17.10 -5.26
CA VAL A 91 7.35 -16.47 -6.59
C VAL A 91 6.44 -17.29 -7.51
N GLY A 92 5.56 -16.59 -8.23
CA GLY A 92 4.56 -17.17 -9.11
C GLY A 92 3.18 -17.35 -8.47
N ASP A 93 3.06 -17.24 -7.15
CA ASP A 93 1.76 -17.30 -6.49
C ASP A 93 0.91 -16.08 -6.86
N ARG A 94 -0.37 -16.34 -7.13
CA ARG A 94 -1.37 -15.30 -7.36
C ARG A 94 -2.05 -14.96 -6.05
N VAL A 95 -2.06 -13.69 -5.71
CA VAL A 95 -2.48 -13.23 -4.38
C VAL A 95 -3.34 -11.99 -4.44
N THR A 96 -4.13 -11.80 -3.41
CA THR A 96 -4.67 -10.50 -3.01
C THR A 96 -4.12 -10.18 -1.63
N VAL A 97 -4.27 -8.94 -1.18
CA VAL A 97 -3.65 -8.46 0.06
C VAL A 97 -4.72 -7.99 1.03
N GLU A 98 -4.60 -8.40 2.29
CA GLU A 98 -5.37 -7.80 3.38
C GLU A 98 -4.88 -6.36 3.58
N PRO A 99 -5.71 -5.33 3.32
CA PRO A 99 -5.25 -3.94 3.31
C PRO A 99 -5.17 -3.30 4.69
N ILE A 100 -5.52 -4.03 5.73
CA ILE A 100 -5.57 -3.50 7.10
C ILE A 100 -4.40 -4.03 7.90
N LEU A 101 -3.58 -3.11 8.42
CA LEU A 101 -2.52 -3.43 9.36
C LEU A 101 -3.10 -3.41 10.77
N ALA A 102 -3.00 -4.54 11.48
CA ALA A 102 -3.51 -4.67 12.84
C ALA A 102 -2.40 -4.97 13.83
N LYS A 103 -2.52 -4.39 15.02
CA LYS A 103 -1.71 -4.81 16.17
C LYS A 103 -2.29 -6.09 16.74
N HIS A 104 -1.49 -7.15 16.75
CA HIS A 104 -1.92 -8.48 17.20
C HIS A 104 -1.61 -8.79 18.66
N ASN A 105 -1.13 -7.86 19.42
CA ASN A 105 -0.60 -8.12 20.76
C ASN A 105 -1.65 -8.27 21.84
N LEU A 106 -2.88 -7.85 21.58
CA LEU A 106 -3.93 -7.79 22.59
C LEU A 106 -5.17 -8.50 22.09
N VAL A 107 -5.66 -9.44 22.84
CA VAL A 107 -6.89 -10.16 22.54
C VAL A 107 -8.07 -9.19 22.62
N GLY A 108 -8.75 -9.01 21.50
CA GLY A 108 -9.92 -8.13 21.42
C GLY A 108 -9.62 -6.66 21.23
N ASP A 109 -8.36 -6.28 21.16
CA ASP A 109 -7.96 -4.89 20.92
C ASP A 109 -7.19 -4.80 19.59
N TYR A 110 -7.90 -4.46 18.54
CA TYR A 110 -7.36 -4.30 17.20
C TYR A 110 -7.25 -2.81 16.88
N ASN A 111 -6.03 -2.32 16.80
CA ASN A 111 -5.78 -1.01 16.24
C ASN A 111 -5.64 -1.16 14.72
N LEU A 112 -6.71 -0.88 14.01
CA LEU A 112 -6.81 -1.10 12.58
C LEU A 112 -6.44 0.18 11.83
N ASP A 113 -5.38 0.11 11.04
CA ASP A 113 -4.98 1.19 10.16
C ASP A 113 -5.06 0.75 8.69
N PRO A 114 -5.75 1.48 7.82
CA PRO A 114 -5.67 1.25 6.38
C PRO A 114 -4.25 1.47 5.87
N ILE A 115 -3.79 0.60 5.01
CA ILE A 115 -2.47 0.68 4.38
C ILE A 115 -2.56 1.41 3.05
#